data_61b54327c3c30ac8ecb7701d203e867b
#
_entry.id   61b54327c3c30ac8ecb7701d203e867b
#
_cell.length_a   1.000
_cell.length_b   1.000
_cell.length_c   1.000
_cell.angle_alpha   90.00
_cell.angle_beta   90.00
_cell.angle_gamma   90.00
#
_symmetry.space_group_name_H-M   'P 1'
#
loop_
_entity.id
_entity.type
_entity.pdbx_description
1 polymer ?
#
loop_
_entity_poly.entity_id
_entity_poly.type
_entity_poly.pdbx_seq_one_letter_code
_entity_poly.pdbx_strand_id
1 'polypeptide(L)'
;MEVTSITKRQKSSSSKVKSEDNACVFTTARELVTTSLSLKGISHHEFVPEGQTVTGSFYLSVLESLWKRIRRVRPEYSAPGSRFLLHNNAPVHRVVAVQEFLARKQVCVLNHPPYSPDLSPCDYFLFPKLKLPLKGRLFKDVQDIQGAVTSSLRAIPQEDVQKSLLDRATRCIDAEGMYFE
;
A
#
# COMPACT_ATOMS: atom_id res chain seq x y z
N MET A 1 -1.40 -0.62 -19.21
CA MET A 1 -1.73 -1.89 -18.54
C MET A 1 -2.81 -1.60 -17.52
N GLU A 2 -3.97 -2.18 -17.71
CA GLU A 2 -5.18 -1.80 -16.95
C GLU A 2 -5.13 -2.36 -15.54
N VAL A 3 -5.10 -1.48 -14.55
CA VAL A 3 -5.37 -1.82 -13.14
C VAL A 3 -6.82 -2.29 -12.93
N THR A 4 -7.61 -2.27 -13.99
CA THR A 4 -9.03 -2.62 -14.06
C THR A 4 -9.33 -4.09 -13.74
N SER A 5 -8.37 -4.99 -13.77
CA SER A 5 -8.63 -6.40 -13.51
C SER A 5 -8.77 -6.75 -12.04
N ILE A 6 -8.17 -5.95 -11.16
CA ILE A 6 -8.39 -6.09 -9.71
C ILE A 6 -9.85 -5.73 -9.35
N THR A 7 -10.47 -4.92 -10.20
CA THR A 7 -11.85 -4.43 -10.04
C THR A 7 -12.90 -5.29 -10.75
N LYS A 8 -12.52 -6.31 -11.53
CA LYS A 8 -13.50 -7.19 -12.22
C LYS A 8 -14.38 -8.00 -11.28
N ARG A 9 -14.05 -8.08 -10.00
CA ARG A 9 -15.01 -8.58 -8.99
C ARG A 9 -16.16 -7.61 -8.71
N GLN A 10 -16.12 -6.38 -9.23
CA GLN A 10 -17.24 -5.44 -9.19
C GLN A 10 -17.68 -5.15 -10.61
N LYS A 11 -18.74 -5.79 -11.04
CA LYS A 11 -19.49 -5.40 -12.24
C LYS A 11 -20.09 -4.02 -11.99
N SER A 12 -19.48 -2.98 -12.49
CA SER A 12 -20.07 -1.81 -13.16
C SER A 12 -19.12 -0.61 -13.14
N SER A 13 -19.08 0.07 -14.24
CA SER A 13 -18.31 1.25 -14.63
C SER A 13 -16.84 0.99 -14.98
N SER A 14 -16.69 0.44 -16.17
CA SER A 14 -15.47 0.45 -16.94
C SER A 14 -15.17 1.87 -17.43
N SER A 15 -14.38 2.61 -16.69
CA SER A 15 -13.62 3.72 -17.25
C SER A 15 -12.18 3.26 -17.38
N LYS A 16 -11.69 3.19 -18.62
CA LYS A 16 -10.31 2.87 -18.95
C LYS A 16 -9.35 3.76 -18.18
N VAL A 17 -8.71 3.21 -17.16
CA VAL A 17 -7.53 3.84 -16.58
C VAL A 17 -6.37 3.52 -17.50
N LYS A 18 -6.26 4.30 -18.58
CA LYS A 18 -5.01 4.39 -19.31
C LYS A 18 -4.05 5.16 -18.43
N SER A 19 -2.94 4.58 -18.06
CA SER A 19 -1.65 5.22 -18.20
C SER A 19 -0.62 4.82 -17.17
N GLU A 20 0.58 4.79 -17.64
CA GLU A 20 1.84 4.76 -16.91
C GLU A 20 2.00 5.92 -15.91
N ASP A 21 1.09 6.91 -15.94
CA ASP A 21 1.14 8.17 -15.18
C ASP A 21 0.30 8.18 -13.89
N ASN A 22 -0.51 7.15 -13.62
CA ASN A 22 -1.37 7.11 -12.44
C ASN A 22 -0.65 6.52 -11.23
N ALA A 23 -0.64 7.30 -10.13
CA ALA A 23 -0.10 6.84 -8.86
C ALA A 23 -1.10 5.90 -8.16
N CYS A 24 -0.84 4.62 -8.19
CA CYS A 24 -1.51 3.67 -7.30
C CYS A 24 -0.64 3.46 -6.05
N VAL A 25 -1.19 3.77 -4.88
CA VAL A 25 -0.53 3.59 -3.59
C VAL A 25 -1.25 2.51 -2.82
N PHE A 26 -0.51 1.51 -2.40
CA PHE A 26 -0.98 0.42 -1.56
C PHE A 26 -0.55 0.71 -0.13
N THR A 27 -1.49 0.77 0.79
CA THR A 27 -1.21 1.05 2.19
C THR A 27 -1.79 -0.04 3.06
N THR A 28 -0.99 -0.52 3.98
CA THR A 28 -1.43 -1.43 5.04
C THR A 28 -0.82 -1.01 6.36
N ALA A 29 -1.53 -1.29 7.44
CA ALA A 29 -1.08 -1.08 8.80
C ALA A 29 -1.02 -2.43 9.51
N ARG A 30 0.14 -2.75 10.06
CA ARG A 30 0.34 -3.87 10.99
C ARG A 30 0.87 -3.33 12.31
N GLU A 31 0.86 -4.16 13.34
CA GLU A 31 1.15 -3.78 14.74
C GLU A 31 2.40 -2.93 14.95
N LEU A 32 3.41 -3.04 14.07
CA LEU A 32 4.67 -2.32 14.25
C LEU A 32 4.94 -1.25 13.17
N VAL A 33 4.38 -1.38 11.97
CA VAL A 33 4.71 -0.49 10.86
C VAL A 33 3.57 -0.31 9.87
N THR A 34 3.31 0.93 9.52
CA THR A 34 2.46 1.29 8.39
C THR A 34 3.34 1.60 7.19
N THR A 35 3.11 0.93 6.08
CA THR A 35 3.94 1.08 4.88
C THR A 35 3.08 1.39 3.65
N SER A 36 3.56 2.30 2.83
CA SER A 36 2.94 2.66 1.55
C SER A 36 3.87 2.27 0.39
N LEU A 37 3.33 1.47 -0.53
CA LEU A 37 4.01 0.92 -1.69
C LEU A 37 3.41 1.48 -2.97
N SER A 38 4.20 1.63 -4.02
CA SER A 38 3.76 2.01 -5.36
C SER A 38 4.64 1.36 -6.42
N LEU A 39 4.29 1.46 -7.71
CA LEU A 39 5.14 0.99 -8.81
C LEU A 39 6.55 1.59 -8.79
N LYS A 40 6.74 2.77 -8.21
CA LYS A 40 8.05 3.40 -8.03
C LYS A 40 8.73 3.04 -6.69
N GLY A 41 8.34 1.92 -6.08
CA GLY A 41 8.92 1.42 -4.83
C GLY A 41 8.18 1.90 -3.59
N ILE A 42 8.84 1.78 -2.43
CA ILE A 42 8.30 2.16 -1.14
C ILE A 42 8.23 3.68 -1.03
N SER A 43 7.03 4.20 -0.86
CA SER A 43 6.78 5.64 -0.83
C SER A 43 6.96 6.22 0.57
N HIS A 44 6.50 5.49 1.58
CA HIS A 44 6.51 5.95 2.97
C HIS A 44 6.39 4.76 3.93
N HIS A 45 6.95 4.91 5.13
CA HIS A 45 6.69 4.02 6.26
C HIS A 45 6.74 4.82 7.55
N GLU A 46 5.90 4.45 8.50
CA GLU A 46 5.90 4.97 9.87
C GLU A 46 5.75 3.81 10.86
N PHE A 47 6.48 3.89 11.95
CA PHE A 47 6.36 2.92 13.03
C PHE A 47 5.23 3.34 13.98
N VAL A 48 4.46 2.35 14.41
CA VAL A 48 3.47 2.56 15.46
C VAL A 48 4.22 2.74 16.78
N PRO A 49 3.92 3.78 17.58
CA PRO A 49 4.56 3.96 18.88
C PRO A 49 4.31 2.75 19.78
N GLU A 50 5.30 2.43 20.62
CA GLU A 50 5.22 1.30 21.55
C GLU A 50 3.99 1.42 22.47
N GLY A 51 3.30 0.31 22.68
CA GLY A 51 2.09 0.27 23.50
C GLY A 51 0.84 0.91 22.88
N GLN A 52 0.93 1.39 21.64
CA GLN A 52 -0.21 1.95 20.92
C GLN A 52 -0.73 1.01 19.85
N THR A 53 -2.02 1.12 19.58
CA THR A 53 -2.68 0.47 18.46
C THR A 53 -2.93 1.45 17.33
N VAL A 54 -3.06 0.95 16.11
CA VAL A 54 -3.41 1.80 14.95
C VAL A 54 -4.85 2.26 15.10
N THR A 55 -5.02 3.55 15.42
CA THR A 55 -6.32 4.22 15.48
C THR A 55 -6.60 4.97 14.18
N GLY A 56 -7.86 5.40 13.97
CA GLY A 56 -8.22 6.23 12.82
C GLY A 56 -7.46 7.57 12.79
N SER A 57 -7.20 8.18 13.94
CA SER A 57 -6.40 9.42 14.05
C SER A 57 -4.93 9.18 13.71
N PHE A 58 -4.35 8.07 14.18
CA PHE A 58 -2.99 7.70 13.80
C PHE A 58 -2.89 7.43 12.29
N TYR A 59 -3.83 6.66 11.74
CA TYR A 59 -3.83 6.40 10.29
C TYR A 59 -3.99 7.67 9.47
N LEU A 60 -4.80 8.63 9.92
CA LEU A 60 -4.93 9.94 9.29
C LEU A 60 -3.59 10.70 9.28
N SER A 61 -2.86 10.72 10.39
CA SER A 61 -1.54 11.38 10.47
C SER A 61 -0.53 10.75 9.50
N VAL A 62 -0.56 9.42 9.36
CA VAL A 62 0.27 8.69 8.39
C VAL A 62 -0.09 9.09 6.94
N LEU A 63 -1.38 9.20 6.62
CA LEU A 63 -1.81 9.65 5.29
C LEU A 63 -1.38 11.09 5.02
N GLU A 64 -1.44 11.99 6.02
CA GLU A 64 -0.96 13.36 5.88
C GLU A 64 0.54 13.43 5.62
N SER A 65 1.33 12.63 6.34
CA SER A 65 2.78 12.51 6.16
C SER A 65 3.12 11.93 4.78
N LEU A 66 2.43 10.86 4.39
CA LEU A 66 2.53 10.26 3.05
C LEU A 66 2.25 11.32 1.97
N TRP A 67 1.20 12.10 2.17
CA TRP A 67 0.78 13.13 1.22
C TRP A 67 1.82 14.23 1.05
N LYS A 68 2.35 14.75 2.16
CA LYS A 68 3.45 15.73 2.16
C LYS A 68 4.67 15.19 1.42
N ARG A 69 5.00 13.91 1.66
CA ARG A 69 6.13 13.25 1.00
C ARG A 69 5.90 13.05 -0.50
N ILE A 70 4.73 12.59 -0.93
CA ILE A 70 4.40 12.41 -2.36
C ILE A 70 4.54 13.75 -3.09
N ARG A 71 3.97 14.82 -2.56
CA ARG A 71 4.08 16.17 -3.19
C ARG A 71 5.53 16.64 -3.37
N ARG A 72 6.40 16.28 -2.43
CA ARG A 72 7.82 16.69 -2.47
C ARG A 72 8.64 15.82 -3.41
N VAL A 73 8.43 14.51 -3.39
CA VAL A 73 9.32 13.53 -4.07
C VAL A 73 8.78 13.15 -5.45
N ARG A 74 7.46 13.25 -5.65
CA ARG A 74 6.75 12.82 -6.86
C ARG A 74 5.68 13.85 -7.24
N PRO A 75 6.08 15.06 -7.64
CA PRO A 75 5.13 16.13 -7.97
C PRO A 75 4.19 15.75 -9.13
N GLU A 76 4.61 14.86 -10.02
CA GLU A 76 3.79 14.32 -11.11
C GLU A 76 2.51 13.64 -10.60
N TYR A 77 2.51 13.11 -9.38
CA TYR A 77 1.34 12.53 -8.75
C TYR A 77 0.47 13.56 -8.00
N SER A 78 0.71 14.85 -8.20
CA SER A 78 -0.06 15.90 -7.53
C SER A 78 -1.32 16.29 -8.28
N ALA A 79 -1.50 15.86 -9.54
CA ALA A 79 -2.68 16.19 -10.32
C ALA A 79 -3.96 15.56 -9.72
N PRO A 80 -5.08 16.28 -9.68
CA PRO A 80 -6.36 15.76 -9.25
C PRO A 80 -6.79 14.55 -10.09
N GLY A 81 -7.36 13.52 -9.45
CA GLY A 81 -7.86 12.33 -10.16
C GLY A 81 -6.81 11.36 -10.66
N SER A 82 -5.51 11.67 -10.56
CA SER A 82 -4.41 10.78 -10.96
C SER A 82 -3.99 9.77 -9.87
N ARG A 83 -4.70 9.73 -8.74
CA ARG A 83 -4.26 9.02 -7.54
C ARG A 83 -5.24 7.97 -7.13
N PHE A 84 -4.71 6.77 -6.95
CA PHE A 84 -5.46 5.63 -6.46
C PHE A 84 -4.84 5.14 -5.16
N LEU A 85 -5.67 4.87 -4.19
CA LEU A 85 -5.29 4.26 -2.92
C LEU A 85 -5.98 2.91 -2.78
N LEU A 86 -5.20 1.86 -2.63
CA LEU A 86 -5.69 0.56 -2.20
C LEU A 86 -5.27 0.33 -0.75
N HIS A 87 -6.23 0.13 0.12
CA HIS A 87 -6.03 -0.29 1.49
C HIS A 87 -7.02 -1.41 1.86
N ASN A 88 -6.71 -2.18 2.87
CA ASN A 88 -7.60 -3.24 3.33
C ASN A 88 -8.87 -2.67 3.99
N ASN A 89 -9.80 -3.57 4.33
CA ASN A 89 -11.09 -3.18 4.91
C ASN A 89 -11.04 -2.94 6.44
N ALA A 90 -9.87 -2.62 7.01
CA ALA A 90 -9.76 -2.36 8.43
C ALA A 90 -10.67 -1.20 8.87
N PRO A 91 -11.33 -1.28 10.05
CA PRO A 91 -12.23 -0.24 10.53
C PRO A 91 -11.61 1.16 10.58
N VAL A 92 -10.32 1.25 10.88
CA VAL A 92 -9.56 2.52 10.93
C VAL A 92 -9.55 3.29 9.60
N HIS A 93 -9.68 2.58 8.48
CA HIS A 93 -9.71 3.19 7.15
C HIS A 93 -11.08 3.78 6.80
N ARG A 94 -12.13 3.37 7.52
CA ARG A 94 -13.52 3.81 7.30
C ARG A 94 -13.96 4.95 8.22
N VAL A 95 -13.08 5.44 9.08
CA VAL A 95 -13.36 6.58 9.96
C VAL A 95 -13.67 7.82 9.10
N VAL A 96 -14.70 8.58 9.49
CA VAL A 96 -15.18 9.76 8.76
C VAL A 96 -14.05 10.71 8.41
N ALA A 97 -13.19 11.05 9.38
CA ALA A 97 -12.06 11.96 9.17
C ALA A 97 -11.08 11.48 8.08
N VAL A 98 -10.87 10.17 7.96
CA VAL A 98 -10.03 9.57 6.90
C VAL A 98 -10.73 9.71 5.55
N GLN A 99 -12.02 9.41 5.47
CA GLN A 99 -12.80 9.52 4.23
C GLN A 99 -12.86 10.98 3.73
N GLU A 100 -13.12 11.92 4.64
CA GLU A 100 -13.11 13.36 4.32
C GLU A 100 -11.74 13.84 3.83
N PHE A 101 -10.66 13.37 4.46
CA PHE A 101 -9.30 13.70 4.02
C PHE A 101 -9.06 13.20 2.59
N LEU A 102 -9.39 11.94 2.30
CA LEU A 102 -9.21 11.35 0.97
C LEU A 102 -10.07 12.06 -0.08
N ALA A 103 -11.32 12.40 0.24
CA ALA A 103 -12.21 13.16 -0.62
C ALA A 103 -11.65 14.57 -0.92
N ARG A 104 -11.22 15.31 0.12
CA ARG A 104 -10.59 16.64 -0.05
C ARG A 104 -9.32 16.58 -0.91
N LYS A 105 -8.59 15.46 -0.87
CA LYS A 105 -7.39 15.25 -1.70
C LYS A 105 -7.71 14.67 -3.06
N GLN A 106 -8.98 14.41 -3.37
CA GLN A 106 -9.44 13.80 -4.62
C GLN A 106 -8.71 12.49 -4.93
N VAL A 107 -8.56 11.65 -3.91
CA VAL A 107 -7.96 10.30 -4.02
C VAL A 107 -9.06 9.32 -4.34
N CYS A 108 -8.89 8.57 -5.42
CA CYS A 108 -9.78 7.46 -5.74
C CYS A 108 -9.41 6.25 -4.86
N VAL A 109 -10.29 5.88 -3.95
CA VAL A 109 -10.10 4.68 -3.12
C VAL A 109 -10.56 3.46 -3.91
N LEU A 110 -9.66 2.50 -4.07
CA LEU A 110 -9.98 1.21 -4.68
C LEU A 110 -10.50 0.26 -3.61
N ASN A 111 -11.64 -0.37 -3.90
CA ASN A 111 -12.21 -1.35 -2.98
C ASN A 111 -11.35 -2.62 -2.98
N HIS A 112 -10.94 -3.03 -1.78
CA HIS A 112 -10.24 -4.28 -1.57
C HIS A 112 -11.25 -5.38 -1.25
N PRO A 113 -11.28 -6.51 -1.98
CA PRO A 113 -12.16 -7.62 -1.66
C PRO A 113 -11.87 -8.16 -0.25
N PRO A 114 -12.90 -8.56 0.52
CA PRO A 114 -12.70 -9.20 1.82
C PRO A 114 -11.87 -10.48 1.67
N TYR A 115 -11.05 -10.76 2.68
CA TYR A 115 -10.26 -12.01 2.77
C TYR A 115 -9.36 -12.30 1.54
N SER A 116 -8.83 -11.25 0.90
CA SER A 116 -7.98 -11.37 -0.30
C SER A 116 -6.58 -10.79 -0.07
N PRO A 117 -5.76 -11.37 0.83
CA PRO A 117 -4.39 -10.90 1.06
C PRO A 117 -3.50 -11.09 -0.18
N ASP A 118 -3.88 -12.01 -1.06
CA ASP A 118 -3.29 -12.27 -2.37
C ASP A 118 -3.33 -11.06 -3.30
N LEU A 119 -4.26 -10.12 -3.08
CA LEU A 119 -4.39 -8.88 -3.82
C LEU A 119 -3.74 -7.67 -3.13
N SER A 120 -3.18 -7.85 -1.93
CA SER A 120 -2.48 -6.81 -1.18
C SER A 120 -0.96 -6.92 -1.41
N PRO A 121 -0.33 -6.01 -2.16
CA PRO A 121 1.11 -6.07 -2.41
C PRO A 121 1.97 -6.05 -1.14
N CYS A 122 1.47 -5.43 -0.09
CA CYS A 122 2.14 -5.44 1.20
C CYS A 122 2.11 -6.84 1.83
N ASP A 123 1.03 -7.60 1.65
CA ASP A 123 0.87 -8.91 2.26
C ASP A 123 1.57 -10.01 1.46
N TYR A 124 1.42 -10.06 0.14
CA TYR A 124 2.01 -11.13 -0.66
C TYR A 124 3.50 -10.90 -1.01
N PHE A 125 3.96 -9.65 -1.02
CA PHE A 125 5.34 -9.32 -1.42
C PHE A 125 6.17 -8.69 -0.30
N LEU A 126 5.73 -7.54 0.23
CA LEU A 126 6.56 -6.71 1.09
C LEU A 126 6.87 -7.38 2.43
N PHE A 127 5.85 -7.83 3.16
CA PHE A 127 6.05 -8.43 4.48
C PHE A 127 6.80 -9.74 4.45
N PRO A 128 6.59 -10.67 3.50
CA PRO A 128 7.46 -11.83 3.35
C PRO A 128 8.92 -11.46 3.15
N LYS A 129 9.22 -10.51 2.27
CA LYS A 129 10.60 -10.01 2.06
C LYS A 129 11.20 -9.36 3.31
N LEU A 130 10.42 -8.61 4.08
CA LEU A 130 10.89 -8.00 5.33
C LEU A 130 11.16 -9.04 6.43
N LYS A 131 10.34 -10.09 6.52
CA LYS A 131 10.49 -11.10 7.55
C LYS A 131 11.75 -11.96 7.38
N LEU A 132 12.16 -12.25 6.15
CA LEU A 132 13.29 -13.14 5.87
C LEU A 132 14.60 -12.67 6.54
N PRO A 133 15.09 -11.44 6.34
CA PRO A 133 16.34 -10.97 6.93
C PRO A 133 16.25 -10.72 8.45
N LEU A 134 15.03 -10.66 9.00
CA LEU A 134 14.81 -10.43 10.43
C LEU A 134 14.65 -11.74 11.20
N LYS A 135 14.30 -12.84 10.50
CA LYS A 135 14.08 -14.15 11.12
C LYS A 135 15.37 -14.68 11.74
N GLY A 136 15.28 -15.14 12.99
CA GLY A 136 16.42 -15.72 13.71
C GLY A 136 17.42 -14.70 14.29
N ARG A 137 17.21 -13.41 14.11
CA ARG A 137 18.02 -12.36 14.75
C ARG A 137 17.50 -12.07 16.16
N LEU A 138 18.43 -11.87 17.06
CA LEU A 138 18.15 -11.32 18.40
C LEU A 138 18.31 -9.80 18.34
N PHE A 139 17.32 -9.08 18.81
CA PHE A 139 17.30 -7.62 18.87
C PHE A 139 17.42 -7.17 20.30
N LYS A 140 18.17 -6.10 20.55
CA LYS A 140 18.39 -5.55 21.90
C LYS A 140 17.18 -4.78 22.40
N ASP A 141 16.58 -4.01 21.50
CA ASP A 141 15.45 -3.11 21.81
C ASP A 141 14.59 -2.85 20.56
N VAL A 142 13.54 -2.06 20.74
CA VAL A 142 12.62 -1.66 19.67
C VAL A 142 13.33 -0.82 18.61
N GLN A 143 14.31 0.00 18.99
CA GLN A 143 15.05 0.86 18.07
C GLN A 143 15.93 0.02 17.14
N ASP A 144 16.54 -1.04 17.65
CA ASP A 144 17.31 -2.00 16.84
C ASP A 144 16.41 -2.70 15.80
N ILE A 145 15.19 -3.10 16.20
CA ILE A 145 14.19 -3.66 15.28
C ILE A 145 13.81 -2.63 14.20
N GLN A 146 13.52 -1.39 14.59
CA GLN A 146 13.13 -0.32 13.67
C GLN A 146 14.26 0.01 12.67
N GLY A 147 15.50 0.02 13.16
CA GLY A 147 16.70 0.20 12.34
C GLY A 147 16.85 -0.92 11.30
N ALA A 148 16.71 -2.18 11.74
CA ALA A 148 16.79 -3.35 10.88
C ALA A 148 15.67 -3.38 9.82
N VAL A 149 14.44 -3.06 10.21
CA VAL A 149 13.29 -2.93 9.30
C VAL A 149 13.53 -1.83 8.28
N THR A 150 13.99 -0.65 8.71
CA THR A 150 14.28 0.48 7.81
C THR A 150 15.37 0.12 6.79
N SER A 151 16.43 -0.55 7.24
CA SER A 151 17.50 -1.02 6.36
C SER A 151 16.99 -2.04 5.35
N SER A 152 16.18 -3.00 5.79
CA SER A 152 15.56 -4.00 4.93
C SER A 152 14.62 -3.38 3.89
N LEU A 153 13.81 -2.38 4.28
CA LEU A 153 12.94 -1.65 3.36
C LEU A 153 13.73 -0.92 2.28
N ARG A 154 14.85 -0.29 2.64
CA ARG A 154 15.74 0.42 1.70
C ARG A 154 16.48 -0.51 0.75
N ALA A 155 16.73 -1.75 1.17
CA ALA A 155 17.43 -2.75 0.37
C ALA A 155 16.54 -3.39 -0.71
N ILE A 156 15.23 -3.18 -0.69
CA ILE A 156 14.31 -3.73 -1.70
C ILE A 156 14.44 -2.92 -3.00
N PRO A 157 14.91 -3.53 -4.10
CA PRO A 157 15.02 -2.85 -5.39
C PRO A 157 13.64 -2.47 -5.94
N GLN A 158 13.58 -1.35 -6.66
CA GLN A 158 12.35 -0.89 -7.31
C GLN A 158 11.86 -1.90 -8.36
N GLU A 159 12.79 -2.51 -9.10
CA GLU A 159 12.48 -3.51 -10.12
C GLU A 159 11.75 -4.72 -9.55
N ASP A 160 12.14 -5.18 -8.36
CA ASP A 160 11.47 -6.28 -7.67
C ASP A 160 10.02 -5.94 -7.32
N VAL A 161 9.78 -4.70 -6.87
CA VAL A 161 8.43 -4.20 -6.59
C VAL A 161 7.60 -4.18 -7.86
N GLN A 162 8.13 -3.59 -8.93
CA GLN A 162 7.44 -3.50 -10.23
C GLN A 162 7.11 -4.88 -10.77
N LYS A 163 8.10 -5.77 -10.82
CA LYS A 163 7.93 -7.14 -11.30
C LYS A 163 6.83 -7.86 -10.51
N SER A 164 6.89 -7.81 -9.19
CA SER A 164 5.92 -8.49 -8.33
C SER A 164 4.49 -7.95 -8.53
N LEU A 165 4.33 -6.62 -8.69
CA LEU A 165 3.03 -6.02 -8.94
C LEU A 165 2.46 -6.42 -10.31
N LEU A 166 3.31 -6.42 -11.34
CA LEU A 166 2.90 -6.78 -12.70
C LEU A 166 2.57 -8.27 -12.82
N ASP A 167 3.41 -9.15 -12.30
CA ASP A 167 3.19 -10.59 -12.31
C ASP A 167 1.88 -10.95 -11.59
N ARG A 168 1.62 -10.30 -10.43
CA ARG A 168 0.38 -10.54 -9.69
C ARG A 168 -0.86 -10.02 -10.44
N ALA A 169 -0.75 -8.85 -11.06
CA ALA A 169 -1.84 -8.31 -11.88
C ALA A 169 -2.15 -9.24 -13.07
N THR A 170 -1.13 -9.76 -13.74
CA THR A 170 -1.29 -10.70 -14.86
C THR A 170 -1.99 -11.98 -14.38
N ARG A 171 -1.51 -12.61 -13.29
CA ARG A 171 -2.15 -13.81 -12.73
C ARG A 171 -3.61 -13.56 -12.34
N CYS A 172 -3.91 -12.38 -11.81
CA CYS A 172 -5.28 -12.01 -11.46
C CYS A 172 -6.21 -11.91 -12.69
N ILE A 173 -5.66 -11.45 -13.81
CA ILE A 173 -6.38 -11.40 -15.11
C ILE A 173 -6.60 -12.83 -15.62
N ASP A 174 -5.55 -13.65 -15.65
CA ASP A 174 -5.57 -15.01 -16.16
C ASP A 174 -6.51 -15.91 -15.36
N ALA A 175 -6.59 -15.69 -14.04
CA ALA A 175 -7.51 -16.40 -13.15
C ALA A 175 -8.96 -15.89 -13.23
N GLU A 176 -9.28 -14.91 -14.09
CA GLU A 176 -10.61 -14.31 -14.25
C GLU A 176 -11.27 -13.87 -12.92
N GLY A 177 -10.45 -13.53 -11.94
CA GLY A 177 -10.88 -13.12 -10.59
C GLY A 177 -11.16 -14.26 -9.63
N MET A 178 -10.86 -15.51 -9.99
CA MET A 178 -10.84 -16.62 -9.02
C MET A 178 -9.61 -16.53 -8.10
N TYR A 179 -9.68 -17.20 -6.96
CA TYR A 179 -8.54 -17.29 -6.05
C TYR A 179 -7.40 -18.09 -6.70
N PHE A 180 -6.18 -17.62 -6.52
CA PHE A 180 -4.95 -18.31 -6.94
C PHE A 180 -3.83 -18.04 -5.92
N GLU A 181 -2.93 -18.97 -5.75
CA GLU A 181 -1.72 -18.86 -4.92
C GLU A 181 -0.52 -18.30 -5.70
#